data_94c90ab8650a43685a1c66f9da99cc17
#
_entry.id   94c90ab8650a43685a1c66f9da99cc17
#
_cell.length_a   1.000
_cell.length_b   1.000
_cell.length_c   1.000
_cell.angle_alpha   90.00
_cell.angle_beta   90.00
_cell.angle_gamma   90.00
#
_symmetry.space_group_name_H-M   'P 1'
#
loop_
_entity.id
_entity.type
_entity.pdbx_description
1 polymer ?
#
loop_
_entity_poly.entity_id
_entity_poly.type
_entity_poly.pdbx_seq_one_letter_code
_entity_poly.pdbx_strand_id
1 'polypeptide(L)'
;VAEREVRIRHQAYHDELTGIPNRALVETELARVLVEADGKARVTVMVIHLGNLRELNASLGHRIGDEVLIATARRLSIACQPGEYVARLGASRYVMLLSRRHSVEDAPRLAAAVIDMVRERLTLGEVNVELQVTAGLCTSPEQGGAADEMIRRAEIALHDAEESRERIGRFRVGSDDEHRRRLEIMTDLRRAIESNSLQLVFQPKVAVATRRVTGVEALVRWTHPKLGPVPPAEFVPLAEQTGGSRQLTDWVLRAAIRQMAEWRRSNLMLDVAVNLSAGDIVDAGLGDVILRLLAE
;
A
#
# COMPACT_ATOMS: atom_id res chain seq x y z
N VAL A 1 45.22 1.77 -9.14
CA VAL A 1 44.37 2.86 -8.59
C VAL A 1 43.18 3.06 -9.51
N ALA A 2 43.38 3.27 -10.82
CA ALA A 2 42.29 3.53 -11.79
C ALA A 2 41.22 2.41 -11.86
N GLU A 3 41.62 1.14 -11.88
CA GLU A 3 40.65 0.01 -11.90
C GLU A 3 39.82 -0.09 -10.61
N ARG A 4 40.41 0.26 -9.47
CA ARG A 4 39.69 0.27 -8.17
C ARG A 4 38.69 1.42 -8.12
N GLU A 5 39.01 2.56 -8.68
CA GLU A 5 38.14 3.73 -8.78
C GLU A 5 36.94 3.46 -9.70
N VAL A 6 37.19 2.86 -10.87
CA VAL A 6 36.15 2.45 -11.83
C VAL A 6 35.19 1.44 -11.18
N ARG A 7 35.74 0.48 -10.43
CA ARG A 7 34.93 -0.55 -9.74
C ARG A 7 34.10 0.03 -8.60
N ILE A 8 34.67 0.94 -7.79
CA ILE A 8 33.94 1.64 -6.74
C ILE A 8 32.81 2.52 -7.35
N ARG A 9 33.11 3.21 -8.45
CA ARG A 9 32.11 4.01 -9.16
C ARG A 9 31.00 3.16 -9.76
N HIS A 10 31.33 2.00 -10.30
CA HIS A 10 30.34 1.07 -10.83
C HIS A 10 29.43 0.54 -9.72
N GLN A 11 29.98 0.10 -8.58
CA GLN A 11 29.22 -0.37 -7.42
C GLN A 11 28.34 0.73 -6.80
N ALA A 12 28.77 1.99 -6.85
CA ALA A 12 27.96 3.12 -6.35
C ALA A 12 26.70 3.39 -7.16
N TYR A 13 26.68 2.99 -8.45
CA TYR A 13 25.63 3.37 -9.39
C TYR A 13 24.90 2.20 -10.05
N HIS A 14 25.30 0.95 -9.80
CA HIS A 14 24.68 -0.25 -10.38
C HIS A 14 24.30 -1.26 -9.31
N ASP A 15 23.26 -2.03 -9.59
CA ASP A 15 22.80 -3.14 -8.75
C ASP A 15 23.69 -4.37 -8.98
N GLU A 16 24.27 -4.92 -7.92
CA GLU A 16 25.26 -6.00 -8.01
C GLU A 16 24.68 -7.31 -8.58
N LEU A 17 23.39 -7.58 -8.34
CA LEU A 17 22.74 -8.80 -8.82
C LEU A 17 22.41 -8.73 -10.32
N THR A 18 21.83 -7.62 -10.75
CA THR A 18 21.27 -7.49 -12.10
C THR A 18 22.16 -6.76 -13.08
N GLY A 19 23.15 -6.00 -12.57
CA GLY A 19 24.08 -5.19 -13.36
C GLY A 19 23.47 -3.92 -13.98
N ILE A 20 22.17 -3.69 -13.86
CA ILE A 20 21.53 -2.46 -14.31
C ILE A 20 21.74 -1.30 -13.31
N PRO A 21 21.48 -0.04 -13.71
CA PRO A 21 21.48 1.08 -12.78
C PRO A 21 20.75 0.81 -11.46
N ASN A 22 21.21 1.43 -10.38
CA ASN A 22 20.54 1.44 -9.09
C ASN A 22 19.75 2.74 -8.88
N ARG A 23 19.12 2.90 -7.69
CA ARG A 23 18.35 4.09 -7.32
C ARG A 23 19.16 5.39 -7.50
N ALA A 24 20.42 5.42 -7.06
CA ALA A 24 21.23 6.64 -7.09
C ALA A 24 21.48 7.13 -8.52
N LEU A 25 21.75 6.20 -9.46
CA LEU A 25 21.96 6.57 -10.85
C LEU A 25 20.67 7.08 -11.51
N VAL A 26 19.54 6.38 -11.29
CA VAL A 26 18.28 6.79 -11.93
C VAL A 26 17.77 8.12 -11.41
N GLU A 27 17.96 8.45 -10.14
CA GLU A 27 17.61 9.75 -9.57
C GLU A 27 18.43 10.87 -10.22
N THR A 28 19.73 10.64 -10.44
CA THR A 28 20.62 11.57 -11.14
C THR A 28 20.20 11.78 -12.59
N GLU A 29 19.91 10.69 -13.32
CA GLU A 29 19.47 10.75 -14.71
C GLU A 29 18.08 11.39 -14.85
N LEU A 30 17.16 11.09 -13.95
CA LEU A 30 15.84 11.71 -13.93
C LEU A 30 15.95 13.23 -13.72
N ALA A 31 16.77 13.66 -12.76
CA ALA A 31 17.02 15.10 -12.54
C ALA A 31 17.56 15.79 -13.81
N ARG A 32 18.52 15.15 -14.50
CA ARG A 32 19.06 15.65 -15.76
C ARG A 32 17.99 15.76 -16.86
N VAL A 33 17.21 14.68 -17.04
CA VAL A 33 16.14 14.63 -18.06
C VAL A 33 15.05 15.66 -17.79
N LEU A 34 14.69 15.90 -16.52
CA LEU A 34 13.72 16.93 -16.15
C LEU A 34 14.21 18.35 -16.45
N VAL A 35 15.51 18.63 -16.21
CA VAL A 35 16.12 19.93 -16.57
C VAL A 35 16.13 20.11 -18.09
N GLU A 36 16.51 19.08 -18.85
CA GLU A 36 16.52 19.12 -20.32
C GLU A 36 15.12 19.28 -20.92
N ALA A 37 14.11 18.71 -20.26
CA ALA A 37 12.71 18.82 -20.67
C ALA A 37 12.17 20.25 -20.53
N ASP A 38 12.72 21.06 -19.61
CA ASP A 38 12.35 22.48 -19.37
C ASP A 38 10.82 22.69 -19.29
N GLY A 39 10.10 21.72 -18.69
CA GLY A 39 8.64 21.73 -18.61
C GLY A 39 7.90 21.59 -19.96
N LYS A 40 8.61 21.43 -21.06
CA LYS A 40 8.02 21.31 -22.41
C LYS A 40 7.87 19.88 -22.89
N ALA A 41 8.76 19.00 -22.46
CA ALA A 41 8.68 17.58 -22.74
C ALA A 41 8.13 16.83 -21.53
N ARG A 42 7.31 15.82 -21.78
CA ARG A 42 6.80 14.96 -20.71
C ARG A 42 7.80 13.86 -20.40
N VAL A 43 7.95 13.62 -19.10
CA VAL A 43 8.76 12.54 -18.56
C VAL A 43 7.84 11.71 -17.66
N THR A 44 7.72 10.42 -17.94
CA THR A 44 6.95 9.50 -17.08
C THR A 44 7.91 8.60 -16.32
N VAL A 45 7.73 8.57 -15.02
CA VAL A 45 8.34 7.57 -14.12
C VAL A 45 7.36 6.43 -13.95
N MET A 46 7.81 5.22 -14.23
CA MET A 46 7.06 3.98 -14.03
C MET A 46 7.79 3.13 -13.01
N VAL A 47 7.22 2.94 -11.82
CA VAL A 47 7.72 1.99 -10.82
C VAL A 47 6.99 0.67 -11.01
N ILE A 48 7.74 -0.43 -11.09
CA ILE A 48 7.27 -1.78 -11.38
C ILE A 48 7.57 -2.68 -10.18
N HIS A 49 6.62 -3.50 -9.77
CA HIS A 49 6.77 -4.46 -8.68
C HIS A 49 6.43 -5.89 -9.13
N LEU A 50 7.25 -6.85 -8.69
CA LEU A 50 6.99 -8.27 -8.83
C LEU A 50 6.35 -8.79 -7.54
N GLY A 51 5.02 -8.94 -7.55
CA GLY A 51 4.22 -9.18 -6.35
C GLY A 51 4.45 -10.58 -5.73
N ASN A 52 4.68 -11.61 -6.56
CA ASN A 52 4.79 -12.99 -6.10
C ASN A 52 6.23 -13.51 -5.90
N LEU A 53 7.25 -12.62 -5.92
CA LEU A 53 8.66 -13.03 -5.77
C LEU A 53 8.94 -13.72 -4.42
N ARG A 54 8.26 -13.29 -3.35
CA ARG A 54 8.41 -13.91 -2.02
C ARG A 54 7.92 -15.36 -2.02
N GLU A 55 6.79 -15.63 -2.66
CA GLU A 55 6.23 -16.98 -2.78
C GLU A 55 7.11 -17.88 -3.65
N LEU A 56 7.65 -17.32 -4.75
CA LEU A 56 8.60 -18.01 -5.60
C LEU A 56 9.87 -18.40 -4.82
N ASN A 57 10.42 -17.46 -4.03
CA ASN A 57 11.58 -17.74 -3.18
C ASN A 57 11.30 -18.83 -2.14
N ALA A 58 10.13 -18.80 -1.51
CA ALA A 58 9.73 -19.79 -0.51
C ALA A 58 9.55 -21.19 -1.13
N SER A 59 9.02 -21.27 -2.35
CA SER A 59 8.71 -22.53 -3.02
C SER A 59 9.87 -23.10 -3.82
N LEU A 60 10.68 -22.27 -4.47
CA LEU A 60 11.70 -22.66 -5.46
C LEU A 60 13.13 -22.29 -5.03
N GLY A 61 13.27 -21.58 -3.91
CA GLY A 61 14.55 -21.13 -3.38
C GLY A 61 15.06 -19.82 -3.98
N HIS A 62 15.95 -19.16 -3.23
CA HIS A 62 16.48 -17.82 -3.57
C HIS A 62 17.22 -17.77 -4.91
N ARG A 63 17.88 -18.86 -5.32
CA ARG A 63 18.58 -18.91 -6.60
C ARG A 63 17.64 -18.70 -7.80
N ILE A 64 16.46 -19.31 -7.77
CA ILE A 64 15.44 -19.09 -8.81
C ILE A 64 14.91 -17.66 -8.74
N GLY A 65 14.70 -17.10 -7.56
CA GLY A 65 14.31 -15.71 -7.40
C GLY A 65 15.34 -14.73 -7.97
N ASP A 66 16.63 -14.99 -7.77
CA ASP A 66 17.70 -14.16 -8.35
C ASP A 66 17.71 -14.27 -9.90
N GLU A 67 17.52 -15.47 -10.45
CA GLU A 67 17.37 -15.67 -11.89
C GLU A 67 16.15 -14.93 -12.46
N VAL A 68 15.01 -14.91 -11.73
CA VAL A 68 13.81 -14.11 -12.07
C VAL A 68 14.15 -12.62 -12.11
N LEU A 69 14.84 -12.11 -11.10
CA LEU A 69 15.24 -10.71 -11.03
C LEU A 69 16.17 -10.32 -12.19
N ILE A 70 17.16 -11.14 -12.51
CA ILE A 70 18.07 -10.91 -13.63
C ILE A 70 17.32 -10.95 -14.97
N ALA A 71 16.44 -11.92 -15.17
CA ALA A 71 15.66 -12.05 -16.38
C ALA A 71 14.71 -10.87 -16.59
N THR A 72 14.06 -10.41 -15.49
CA THR A 72 13.22 -9.20 -15.50
C THR A 72 14.04 -7.97 -15.88
N ALA A 73 15.20 -7.76 -15.28
CA ALA A 73 16.10 -6.65 -15.61
C ALA A 73 16.46 -6.64 -17.10
N ARG A 74 16.77 -7.81 -17.69
CA ARG A 74 17.07 -7.95 -19.11
C ARG A 74 15.87 -7.59 -19.99
N ARG A 75 14.67 -8.09 -19.66
CA ARG A 75 13.44 -7.75 -20.40
C ARG A 75 13.18 -6.25 -20.39
N LEU A 76 13.24 -5.63 -19.22
CA LEU A 76 13.06 -4.20 -19.07
C LEU A 76 14.10 -3.39 -19.84
N SER A 77 15.38 -3.84 -19.85
CA SER A 77 16.46 -3.18 -20.62
C SER A 77 16.22 -3.26 -22.12
N ILE A 78 15.66 -4.37 -22.62
CA ILE A 78 15.31 -4.53 -24.05
C ILE A 78 14.13 -3.61 -24.43
N ALA A 79 13.21 -3.36 -23.52
CA ALA A 79 12.08 -2.46 -23.73
C ALA A 79 12.48 -1.00 -23.78
N CYS A 80 13.63 -0.62 -23.19
CA CYS A 80 14.11 0.75 -23.17
C CYS A 80 14.50 1.25 -24.56
N GLN A 81 13.95 2.38 -24.93
CA GLN A 81 14.33 3.13 -26.14
C GLN A 81 15.55 4.02 -25.87
N PRO A 82 16.27 4.50 -26.90
CA PRO A 82 17.35 5.46 -26.71
C PRO A 82 16.88 6.72 -25.96
N GLY A 83 17.52 7.00 -24.83
CA GLY A 83 17.16 8.09 -23.92
C GLY A 83 16.18 7.72 -22.82
N GLU A 84 15.74 6.46 -22.75
CA GLU A 84 15.03 5.88 -21.62
C GLU A 84 16.00 5.13 -20.70
N TYR A 85 15.61 4.98 -19.44
CA TYR A 85 16.45 4.36 -18.42
C TYR A 85 15.65 3.33 -17.64
N VAL A 86 16.32 2.25 -17.27
CA VAL A 86 15.80 1.28 -16.31
C VAL A 86 16.77 1.14 -15.16
N ALA A 87 16.25 1.05 -13.95
CA ALA A 87 17.04 0.78 -12.75
C ALA A 87 16.31 -0.16 -11.81
N ARG A 88 17.06 -0.79 -10.89
CA ARG A 88 16.50 -1.55 -9.80
C ARG A 88 16.50 -0.71 -8.52
N LEU A 89 15.32 -0.58 -7.90
CA LEU A 89 15.17 0.17 -6.64
C LEU A 89 15.46 -0.67 -5.39
N GLY A 90 15.65 -1.95 -5.56
CA GLY A 90 15.89 -2.95 -4.51
C GLY A 90 14.73 -3.97 -4.41
N ALA A 91 14.93 -5.04 -3.64
CA ALA A 91 14.00 -6.16 -3.51
C ALA A 91 13.43 -6.60 -4.86
N SER A 92 12.13 -6.46 -5.08
CA SER A 92 11.40 -6.82 -6.29
C SER A 92 10.91 -5.62 -7.10
N ARG A 93 11.52 -4.43 -6.90
CA ARG A 93 11.08 -3.17 -7.53
C ARG A 93 12.08 -2.67 -8.55
N TYR A 94 11.53 -2.24 -9.69
CA TYR A 94 12.25 -1.59 -10.78
C TYR A 94 11.63 -0.23 -11.06
N VAL A 95 12.39 0.63 -11.73
CA VAL A 95 11.89 1.91 -12.24
C VAL A 95 12.33 2.07 -13.69
N MET A 96 11.43 2.58 -14.52
CA MET A 96 11.72 3.01 -15.88
C MET A 96 11.43 4.49 -16.02
N LEU A 97 12.34 5.20 -16.70
CA LEU A 97 12.15 6.58 -17.12
C LEU A 97 11.76 6.56 -18.59
N LEU A 98 10.50 6.86 -18.87
CA LEU A 98 9.96 6.94 -20.21
C LEU A 98 10.03 8.40 -20.65
N SER A 99 11.08 8.73 -21.40
CA SER A 99 11.28 10.07 -21.96
C SER A 99 10.91 10.05 -23.42
N ARG A 100 9.82 10.65 -23.80
CA ARG A 100 9.50 11.22 -25.09
C ARG A 100 8.00 11.31 -25.35
N ARG A 101 7.51 12.50 -25.68
CA ARG A 101 6.29 12.87 -26.44
C ARG A 101 5.01 12.04 -26.20
N HIS A 102 4.93 11.37 -25.07
CA HIS A 102 3.75 10.63 -24.70
C HIS A 102 2.83 11.55 -23.89
N SER A 103 1.56 11.57 -24.27
CA SER A 103 0.55 12.22 -23.43
C SER A 103 0.40 11.47 -22.11
N VAL A 104 -0.17 12.11 -21.09
CA VAL A 104 -0.56 11.43 -19.84
C VAL A 104 -1.49 10.24 -20.13
N GLU A 105 -2.20 10.30 -21.26
CA GLU A 105 -3.12 9.26 -21.74
C GLU A 105 -2.40 8.07 -22.39
N ASP A 106 -1.21 8.28 -22.96
CA ASP A 106 -0.43 7.22 -23.61
C ASP A 106 0.41 6.41 -22.59
N ALA A 107 0.80 7.03 -21.47
CA ALA A 107 1.62 6.39 -20.46
C ALA A 107 1.05 5.03 -19.95
N PRO A 108 -0.27 4.88 -19.70
CA PRO A 108 -0.82 3.58 -19.31
C PRO A 108 -0.75 2.50 -20.40
N ARG A 109 -0.83 2.88 -21.67
CA ARG A 109 -0.68 1.91 -22.79
C ARG A 109 0.75 1.39 -22.88
N LEU A 110 1.73 2.28 -22.74
CA LEU A 110 3.14 1.88 -22.70
C LEU A 110 3.42 1.00 -21.49
N ALA A 111 2.91 1.39 -20.32
CA ALA A 111 3.03 0.59 -19.11
C ALA A 111 2.40 -0.79 -19.29
N ALA A 112 1.23 -0.89 -19.91
CA ALA A 112 0.58 -2.18 -20.18
C ALA A 112 1.45 -3.06 -21.09
N ALA A 113 2.04 -2.51 -22.14
CA ALA A 113 2.93 -3.25 -23.05
C ALA A 113 4.19 -3.76 -22.32
N VAL A 114 4.78 -2.93 -21.45
CA VAL A 114 5.93 -3.33 -20.63
C VAL A 114 5.55 -4.41 -19.63
N ILE A 115 4.41 -4.27 -18.94
CA ILE A 115 3.91 -5.29 -18.01
C ILE A 115 3.66 -6.62 -18.74
N ASP A 116 3.00 -6.58 -19.88
CA ASP A 116 2.68 -7.79 -20.65
C ASP A 116 3.97 -8.52 -21.08
N MET A 117 4.98 -7.78 -21.53
CA MET A 117 6.29 -8.32 -21.85
C MET A 117 7.00 -8.93 -20.64
N VAL A 118 6.95 -8.28 -19.46
CA VAL A 118 7.55 -8.82 -18.23
C VAL A 118 6.81 -10.09 -17.79
N ARG A 119 5.49 -10.14 -17.96
CA ARG A 119 4.63 -11.28 -17.61
C ARG A 119 4.73 -12.46 -18.57
N GLU A 120 5.31 -12.27 -19.75
CA GLU A 120 5.55 -13.41 -20.64
C GLU A 120 6.23 -14.54 -19.86
N ARG A 121 5.83 -15.75 -20.18
CA ARG A 121 6.32 -16.97 -19.53
C ARG A 121 7.85 -16.95 -19.43
N LEU A 122 8.34 -17.14 -18.22
CA LEU A 122 9.77 -17.21 -17.95
C LEU A 122 10.15 -18.67 -17.70
N THR A 123 10.99 -19.23 -18.56
CA THR A 123 11.52 -20.59 -18.41
C THR A 123 12.92 -20.52 -17.81
N LEU A 124 13.10 -21.06 -16.61
CA LEU A 124 14.36 -21.10 -15.87
C LEU A 124 14.75 -22.57 -15.65
N GLY A 125 15.60 -23.10 -16.53
CA GLY A 125 15.88 -24.53 -16.57
C GLY A 125 14.62 -25.33 -16.89
N GLU A 126 14.19 -26.20 -15.98
CA GLU A 126 12.96 -26.99 -16.10
C GLU A 126 11.72 -26.32 -15.51
N VAL A 127 11.89 -25.17 -14.87
CA VAL A 127 10.81 -24.47 -14.16
C VAL A 127 10.22 -23.36 -15.03
N ASN A 128 8.90 -23.34 -15.14
CA ASN A 128 8.16 -22.27 -15.76
C ASN A 128 7.57 -21.37 -14.67
N VAL A 129 7.87 -20.08 -14.73
CA VAL A 129 7.45 -19.08 -13.76
C VAL A 129 6.50 -18.10 -14.42
N GLU A 130 5.40 -17.80 -13.76
CA GLU A 130 4.48 -16.72 -14.12
C GLU A 130 4.61 -15.60 -13.09
N LEU A 131 4.83 -14.37 -13.56
CA LEU A 131 5.05 -13.21 -12.71
C LEU A 131 3.76 -12.40 -12.53
N GLN A 132 3.47 -12.04 -11.28
CA GLN A 132 2.49 -11.01 -10.97
C GLN A 132 3.19 -9.66 -11.00
N VAL A 133 2.76 -8.79 -11.90
CA VAL A 133 3.42 -7.50 -12.15
C VAL A 133 2.39 -6.39 -12.02
N THR A 134 2.71 -5.42 -11.17
CA THR A 134 1.95 -4.19 -10.97
C THR A 134 2.86 -3.00 -11.23
N ALA A 135 2.32 -1.90 -11.74
CA ALA A 135 3.08 -0.67 -11.96
C ALA A 135 2.35 0.57 -11.47
N GLY A 136 3.12 1.55 -11.00
CA GLY A 136 2.65 2.89 -10.68
C GLY A 136 3.30 3.95 -11.56
N LEU A 137 2.53 4.93 -11.98
CA LEU A 137 2.94 5.96 -12.94
C LEU A 137 2.85 7.36 -12.33
N CYS A 138 3.89 8.18 -12.59
CA CYS A 138 3.89 9.61 -12.33
C CYS A 138 4.46 10.33 -13.55
N THR A 139 3.79 11.38 -14.04
CA THR A 139 4.17 12.11 -15.26
C THR A 139 4.40 13.59 -14.95
N SER A 140 5.56 14.12 -15.36
CA SER A 140 5.90 15.54 -15.31
C SER A 140 5.47 16.23 -16.63
N PRO A 141 5.07 17.53 -16.59
CA PRO A 141 5.04 18.41 -15.42
C PRO A 141 3.77 18.31 -14.58
N GLU A 142 2.73 17.62 -15.05
CA GLU A 142 1.39 17.64 -14.48
C GLU A 142 1.32 17.07 -13.05
N GLN A 143 2.19 16.10 -12.74
CA GLN A 143 2.13 15.34 -11.48
C GLN A 143 3.40 15.43 -10.64
N GLY A 144 4.42 16.20 -11.07
CA GLY A 144 5.66 16.39 -10.32
C GLY A 144 6.73 17.11 -11.11
N GLY A 145 7.77 17.59 -10.41
CA GLY A 145 8.87 18.34 -10.99
C GLY A 145 10.26 18.00 -10.45
N ALA A 146 10.35 17.42 -9.25
CA ALA A 146 11.60 16.95 -8.67
C ALA A 146 11.76 15.43 -8.83
N ALA A 147 12.98 14.96 -9.02
CA ALA A 147 13.25 13.56 -9.35
C ALA A 147 12.81 12.60 -8.23
N ASP A 148 13.19 12.89 -6.99
CA ASP A 148 12.82 12.12 -5.80
C ASP A 148 11.31 12.11 -5.56
N GLU A 149 10.66 13.25 -5.79
CA GLU A 149 9.21 13.40 -5.70
C GLU A 149 8.48 12.54 -6.73
N MET A 150 8.93 12.52 -7.98
CA MET A 150 8.30 11.73 -9.03
C MET A 150 8.41 10.23 -8.78
N ILE A 151 9.55 9.74 -8.31
CA ILE A 151 9.73 8.33 -7.95
C ILE A 151 8.80 7.97 -6.79
N ARG A 152 8.78 8.79 -5.73
CA ARG A 152 7.89 8.59 -4.58
C ARG A 152 6.41 8.58 -4.99
N ARG A 153 6.00 9.49 -5.86
CA ARG A 153 4.62 9.56 -6.37
C ARG A 153 4.25 8.35 -7.23
N ALA A 154 5.18 7.84 -8.02
CA ALA A 154 4.98 6.59 -8.75
C ALA A 154 4.90 5.38 -7.78
N GLU A 155 5.65 5.38 -6.67
CA GLU A 155 5.54 4.36 -5.61
C GLU A 155 4.18 4.42 -4.90
N ILE A 156 3.61 5.61 -4.66
CA ILE A 156 2.25 5.78 -4.12
C ILE A 156 1.22 5.22 -5.10
N ALA A 157 1.30 5.59 -6.38
CA ALA A 157 0.40 5.07 -7.40
C ALA A 157 0.48 3.54 -7.56
N LEU A 158 1.68 2.96 -7.39
CA LEU A 158 1.87 1.52 -7.35
C LEU A 158 1.13 0.88 -6.16
N HIS A 159 1.27 1.47 -4.98
CA HIS A 159 0.62 1.00 -3.77
C HIS A 159 -0.92 1.03 -3.89
N ASP A 160 -1.47 2.13 -4.41
CA ASP A 160 -2.91 2.27 -4.66
C ASP A 160 -3.43 1.20 -5.64
N ALA A 161 -2.63 0.88 -6.69
CA ALA A 161 -2.96 -0.18 -7.64
C ALA A 161 -2.94 -1.58 -7.00
N GLU A 162 -1.97 -1.86 -6.14
CA GLU A 162 -1.88 -3.12 -5.40
C GLU A 162 -3.10 -3.32 -4.49
N GLU A 163 -3.54 -2.27 -3.80
CA GLU A 163 -4.72 -2.32 -2.94
C GLU A 163 -6.03 -2.51 -3.71
N SER A 164 -6.19 -1.78 -4.82
CA SER A 164 -7.36 -1.90 -5.69
C SER A 164 -7.34 -3.14 -6.60
N ARG A 165 -6.25 -3.93 -6.56
CA ARG A 165 -5.99 -5.07 -7.44
C ARG A 165 -5.99 -4.69 -8.93
N GLU A 166 -5.60 -3.46 -9.21
CA GLU A 166 -5.36 -2.98 -10.56
C GLU A 166 -3.93 -3.30 -10.99
N ARG A 167 -3.71 -3.45 -12.29
CA ARG A 167 -2.37 -3.71 -12.83
C ARG A 167 -1.52 -2.45 -12.94
N ILE A 168 -2.17 -1.30 -13.09
CA ILE A 168 -1.52 -0.01 -13.32
C ILE A 168 -2.21 1.06 -12.51
N GLY A 169 -1.47 1.67 -11.57
CA GLY A 169 -1.87 2.86 -10.86
C GLY A 169 -1.36 4.12 -11.54
N ARG A 170 -2.11 5.19 -11.39
CA ARG A 170 -1.72 6.53 -11.85
C ARG A 170 -1.75 7.48 -10.67
N PHE A 171 -0.65 8.19 -10.46
CA PHE A 171 -0.64 9.20 -9.41
C PHE A 171 -1.72 10.26 -9.68
N ARG A 172 -2.45 10.61 -8.64
CA ARG A 172 -3.45 11.70 -8.65
C ARG A 172 -2.94 12.82 -7.74
N VAL A 173 -3.09 14.05 -8.19
CA VAL A 173 -2.74 15.21 -7.35
C VAL A 173 -3.61 15.15 -6.09
N GLY A 174 -2.99 15.17 -4.92
CA GLY A 174 -3.65 14.99 -3.62
C GLY A 174 -3.42 13.61 -2.97
N SER A 175 -3.04 12.56 -3.72
CA SER A 175 -2.72 11.22 -3.15
C SER A 175 -1.57 11.27 -2.14
N ASP A 176 -0.66 12.24 -2.24
CA ASP A 176 0.40 12.47 -1.26
C ASP A 176 -0.16 12.74 0.15
N ASP A 177 -1.19 13.59 0.23
CA ASP A 177 -1.79 13.99 1.50
C ASP A 177 -2.67 12.85 2.05
N GLU A 178 -3.39 12.14 1.18
CA GLU A 178 -4.16 10.94 1.55
C GLU A 178 -3.23 9.84 2.10
N HIS A 179 -2.13 9.57 1.41
CA HIS A 179 -1.16 8.58 1.86
C HIS A 179 -0.49 8.97 3.19
N ARG A 180 -0.11 10.25 3.36
CA ARG A 180 0.42 10.76 4.63
C ARG A 180 -0.59 10.63 5.76
N ARG A 181 -1.84 11.04 5.52
CA ARG A 181 -2.95 10.92 6.45
C ARG A 181 -3.14 9.46 6.89
N ARG A 182 -3.12 8.53 5.93
CA ARG A 182 -3.24 7.10 6.19
C ARG A 182 -2.11 6.57 7.08
N LEU A 183 -0.86 6.95 6.80
CA LEU A 183 0.30 6.58 7.63
C LEU A 183 0.18 7.14 9.06
N GLU A 184 -0.28 8.38 9.24
CA GLU A 184 -0.53 8.95 10.57
C GLU A 184 -1.60 8.17 11.32
N ILE A 185 -2.70 7.83 10.66
CA ILE A 185 -3.78 7.00 11.23
C ILE A 185 -3.24 5.63 11.66
N MET A 186 -2.53 4.92 10.79
CA MET A 186 -1.95 3.60 11.10
C MET A 186 -0.99 3.66 12.29
N THR A 187 -0.15 4.69 12.35
CA THR A 187 0.86 4.86 13.41
C THR A 187 0.20 5.15 14.77
N ASP A 188 -0.82 5.99 14.78
CA ASP A 188 -1.41 6.50 16.02
C ASP A 188 -2.62 5.69 16.51
N LEU A 189 -3.24 4.85 15.65
CA LEU A 189 -4.42 4.03 16.00
C LEU A 189 -4.14 3.08 17.17
N ARG A 190 -3.02 2.38 17.13
CA ARG A 190 -2.63 1.47 18.22
C ARG A 190 -2.53 2.23 19.55
N ARG A 191 -1.88 3.37 19.55
CA ARG A 191 -1.75 4.23 20.73
C ARG A 191 -3.12 4.72 21.20
N ALA A 192 -4.02 5.08 20.27
CA ALA A 192 -5.36 5.52 20.60
C ALA A 192 -6.19 4.44 21.31
N ILE A 193 -6.04 3.18 20.90
CA ILE A 193 -6.68 2.02 21.56
C ILE A 193 -6.10 1.84 22.98
N GLU A 194 -4.76 1.82 23.11
CA GLU A 194 -4.06 1.61 24.38
C GLU A 194 -4.32 2.76 25.39
N SER A 195 -4.40 3.99 24.93
CA SER A 195 -4.65 5.17 25.77
C SER A 195 -6.12 5.47 26.02
N ASN A 196 -7.03 4.61 25.56
CA ASN A 196 -8.48 4.77 25.70
C ASN A 196 -9.00 6.10 25.12
N SER A 197 -8.40 6.54 23.99
CA SER A 197 -8.74 7.79 23.30
C SER A 197 -9.88 7.62 22.28
N LEU A 198 -10.40 6.40 22.13
CA LEU A 198 -11.58 6.12 21.33
C LEU A 198 -12.85 6.38 22.16
N GLN A 199 -13.96 6.57 21.47
CA GLN A 199 -15.29 6.77 22.08
C GLN A 199 -16.30 5.84 21.42
N LEU A 200 -17.33 5.43 22.15
CA LEU A 200 -18.53 4.82 21.58
C LEU A 200 -19.66 5.83 21.55
N VAL A 201 -20.35 5.89 20.42
CA VAL A 201 -21.67 6.48 20.32
C VAL A 201 -22.67 5.38 20.03
N PHE A 202 -23.91 5.57 20.46
CA PHE A 202 -24.94 4.55 20.41
C PHE A 202 -26.11 5.02 19.55
N GLN A 203 -26.34 4.30 18.45
CA GLN A 203 -27.45 4.60 17.53
C GLN A 203 -28.67 3.77 17.89
N PRO A 204 -29.82 4.41 18.22
CA PRO A 204 -31.03 3.66 18.61
C PRO A 204 -31.58 2.81 17.46
N LYS A 205 -31.99 1.59 17.80
CA LYS A 205 -32.79 0.70 16.96
C LYS A 205 -34.24 0.77 17.42
N VAL A 206 -35.14 1.14 16.51
CA VAL A 206 -36.55 1.36 16.82
C VAL A 206 -37.40 0.32 16.11
N ALA A 207 -38.27 -0.36 16.87
CA ALA A 207 -39.25 -1.25 16.29
C ALA A 207 -40.34 -0.42 15.57
N VAL A 208 -40.45 -0.57 14.26
CA VAL A 208 -41.37 0.24 13.42
C VAL A 208 -42.81 0.15 13.86
N ALA A 209 -43.27 -1.07 14.23
CA ALA A 209 -44.65 -1.29 14.63
C ALA A 209 -45.04 -0.62 15.97
N THR A 210 -44.12 -0.57 16.93
CA THR A 210 -44.38 -0.05 18.27
C THR A 210 -43.79 1.33 18.53
N ARG A 211 -42.92 1.81 17.63
CA ARG A 211 -42.12 3.04 17.77
C ARG A 211 -41.29 3.09 19.07
N ARG A 212 -40.98 1.94 19.65
CA ARG A 212 -40.16 1.84 20.86
C ARG A 212 -38.72 1.51 20.49
N VAL A 213 -37.79 2.07 21.25
CA VAL A 213 -36.37 1.68 21.17
C VAL A 213 -36.23 0.28 21.77
N THR A 214 -35.72 -0.65 21.01
CA THR A 214 -35.49 -2.05 21.39
C THR A 214 -34.04 -2.36 21.69
N GLY A 215 -33.12 -1.55 21.16
CA GLY A 215 -31.70 -1.73 21.35
C GLY A 215 -30.92 -0.58 20.73
N VAL A 216 -29.64 -0.69 20.75
CA VAL A 216 -28.69 0.28 20.16
C VAL A 216 -27.60 -0.42 19.39
N GLU A 217 -27.02 0.28 18.45
CA GLU A 217 -25.76 -0.12 17.79
C GLU A 217 -24.62 0.71 18.36
N ALA A 218 -23.58 0.04 18.85
CA ALA A 218 -22.37 0.67 19.34
C ALA A 218 -21.45 0.99 18.16
N LEU A 219 -21.17 2.25 17.95
CA LEU A 219 -20.38 2.77 16.83
C LEU A 219 -19.15 3.47 17.38
N VAL A 220 -17.97 2.93 17.06
CA VAL A 220 -16.71 3.53 17.47
C VAL A 220 -16.47 4.87 16.77
N ARG A 221 -15.90 5.83 17.51
CA ARG A 221 -15.49 7.15 17.04
C ARG A 221 -14.09 7.44 17.51
N TRP A 222 -13.34 8.11 16.66
CA TRP A 222 -11.98 8.54 16.97
C TRP A 222 -11.78 9.99 16.57
N THR A 223 -11.34 10.80 17.53
CA THR A 223 -10.88 12.16 17.27
C THR A 223 -9.37 12.18 17.41
N HIS A 224 -8.69 12.19 16.26
CA HIS A 224 -7.23 12.22 16.22
C HIS A 224 -6.72 13.63 16.62
N PRO A 225 -5.64 13.75 17.42
CA PRO A 225 -5.17 15.04 17.93
C PRO A 225 -4.82 16.06 16.84
N LYS A 226 -4.29 15.59 15.69
CA LYS A 226 -3.89 16.46 14.58
C LYS A 226 -4.91 16.48 13.44
N LEU A 227 -5.51 15.32 13.13
CA LEU A 227 -6.37 15.13 11.95
C LEU A 227 -7.84 15.47 12.23
N GLY A 228 -8.20 15.68 13.50
CA GLY A 228 -9.60 15.86 13.91
C GLY A 228 -10.40 14.55 13.84
N PRO A 229 -11.72 14.61 13.62
CA PRO A 229 -12.54 13.40 13.52
C PRO A 229 -12.11 12.49 12.37
N VAL A 230 -11.81 11.21 12.70
CA VAL A 230 -11.48 10.16 11.73
C VAL A 230 -12.66 9.21 11.66
N PRO A 231 -13.30 9.04 10.50
CA PRO A 231 -14.45 8.14 10.36
C PRO A 231 -14.03 6.67 10.48
N PRO A 232 -14.90 5.80 11.03
CA PRO A 232 -14.63 4.36 11.14
C PRO A 232 -14.28 3.69 9.81
N ALA A 233 -14.92 4.12 8.73
CA ALA A 233 -14.64 3.61 7.38
C ALA A 233 -13.19 3.85 6.92
N GLU A 234 -12.47 4.79 7.54
CA GLU A 234 -11.08 5.09 7.25
C GLU A 234 -10.12 4.28 8.13
N PHE A 235 -10.35 4.16 9.44
CA PHE A 235 -9.39 3.53 10.35
C PHE A 235 -9.65 2.04 10.64
N VAL A 236 -10.88 1.54 10.52
CA VAL A 236 -11.19 0.12 10.77
C VAL A 236 -10.50 -0.80 9.76
N PRO A 237 -10.54 -0.52 8.42
CA PRO A 237 -9.77 -1.31 7.46
C PRO A 237 -8.26 -1.27 7.71
N LEU A 238 -7.73 -0.16 8.20
CA LEU A 238 -6.32 -0.03 8.55
C LEU A 238 -5.94 -0.88 9.77
N ALA A 239 -6.85 -0.99 10.76
CA ALA A 239 -6.67 -1.92 11.88
C ALA A 239 -6.59 -3.37 11.39
N GLU A 240 -7.44 -3.76 10.46
CA GLU A 240 -7.44 -5.11 9.87
C GLU A 240 -6.12 -5.41 9.14
N GLN A 241 -5.65 -4.49 8.31
CA GLN A 241 -4.40 -4.64 7.56
C GLN A 241 -3.16 -4.73 8.44
N THR A 242 -3.15 -4.02 9.57
CA THR A 242 -2.01 -3.97 10.50
C THR A 242 -2.05 -5.03 11.60
N GLY A 243 -3.06 -5.89 11.61
CA GLY A 243 -3.26 -6.88 12.66
C GLY A 243 -3.77 -6.31 13.99
N GLY A 244 -4.24 -5.06 13.99
CA GLY A 244 -4.83 -4.37 15.14
C GLY A 244 -6.33 -4.62 15.35
N SER A 245 -6.98 -5.36 14.45
CA SER A 245 -8.43 -5.62 14.50
C SER A 245 -8.85 -6.20 15.85
N ARG A 246 -8.17 -7.23 16.32
CA ARG A 246 -8.48 -7.87 17.60
C ARG A 246 -8.43 -6.91 18.80
N GLN A 247 -7.42 -6.05 18.83
CA GLN A 247 -7.29 -5.05 19.91
C GLN A 247 -8.44 -4.04 19.88
N LEU A 248 -8.83 -3.61 18.68
CA LEU A 248 -9.96 -2.70 18.47
C LEU A 248 -11.27 -3.37 18.88
N THR A 249 -11.51 -4.62 18.49
CA THR A 249 -12.70 -5.40 18.85
C THR A 249 -12.79 -5.63 20.36
N ASP A 250 -11.70 -6.02 21.03
CA ASP A 250 -11.62 -6.16 22.47
C ASP A 250 -11.99 -4.85 23.19
N TRP A 251 -11.45 -3.72 22.69
CA TRP A 251 -11.75 -2.40 23.26
C TRP A 251 -13.24 -2.05 23.12
N VAL A 252 -13.81 -2.26 21.92
CA VAL A 252 -15.23 -1.98 21.64
C VAL A 252 -16.15 -2.83 22.50
N LEU A 253 -15.87 -4.14 22.61
CA LEU A 253 -16.66 -5.06 23.44
C LEU A 253 -16.64 -4.66 24.91
N ARG A 254 -15.46 -4.36 25.48
CA ARG A 254 -15.35 -3.90 26.88
C ARG A 254 -16.11 -2.61 27.12
N ALA A 255 -15.99 -1.64 26.23
CA ALA A 255 -16.68 -0.35 26.35
C ALA A 255 -18.21 -0.51 26.22
N ALA A 256 -18.67 -1.33 25.27
CA ALA A 256 -20.10 -1.59 25.05
C ALA A 256 -20.75 -2.33 26.23
N ILE A 257 -20.08 -3.37 26.76
CA ILE A 257 -20.59 -4.15 27.90
C ILE A 257 -20.61 -3.29 29.18
N ARG A 258 -19.59 -2.48 29.41
CA ARG A 258 -19.56 -1.52 30.52
C ARG A 258 -20.73 -0.54 30.45
N GLN A 259 -20.99 0.03 29.29
CA GLN A 259 -22.10 0.96 29.09
C GLN A 259 -23.46 0.26 29.29
N MET A 260 -23.60 -0.98 28.81
CA MET A 260 -24.80 -1.77 29.02
C MET A 260 -25.04 -2.04 30.52
N ALA A 261 -23.99 -2.32 31.29
CA ALA A 261 -24.10 -2.51 32.73
C ALA A 261 -24.54 -1.21 33.45
N GLU A 262 -24.04 -0.05 33.02
CA GLU A 262 -24.47 1.25 33.55
C GLU A 262 -25.96 1.51 33.27
N TRP A 263 -26.43 1.24 32.06
CA TRP A 263 -27.84 1.38 31.70
C TRP A 263 -28.74 0.45 32.51
N ARG A 264 -28.34 -0.81 32.72
CA ARG A 264 -29.09 -1.76 33.56
C ARG A 264 -29.23 -1.29 35.02
N ARG A 265 -28.19 -0.69 35.59
CA ARG A 265 -28.25 -0.05 36.93
C ARG A 265 -29.28 1.09 37.00
N SER A 266 -29.53 1.76 35.87
CA SER A 266 -30.50 2.82 35.69
C SER A 266 -31.88 2.31 35.22
N ASN A 267 -32.14 1.01 35.30
CA ASN A 267 -33.37 0.37 34.81
C ASN A 267 -33.66 0.50 33.32
N LEU A 268 -32.61 0.81 32.51
CA LEU A 268 -32.71 0.87 31.07
C LEU A 268 -32.21 -0.45 30.46
N MET A 269 -33.15 -1.27 30.00
CA MET A 269 -32.89 -2.60 29.44
C MET A 269 -32.85 -2.46 27.90
N LEU A 270 -31.64 -2.38 27.34
CA LEU A 270 -31.41 -2.28 25.89
C LEU A 270 -30.46 -3.38 25.44
N ASP A 271 -30.76 -3.96 24.28
CA ASP A 271 -29.81 -4.79 23.56
C ASP A 271 -28.74 -3.93 22.89
N VAL A 272 -27.49 -4.37 22.93
CA VAL A 272 -26.37 -3.68 22.29
C VAL A 272 -25.83 -4.54 21.18
N ALA A 273 -25.84 -4.02 19.96
CA ALA A 273 -25.19 -4.65 18.80
C ALA A 273 -23.80 -4.04 18.62
N VAL A 274 -22.82 -4.90 18.35
CA VAL A 274 -21.43 -4.54 18.05
C VAL A 274 -21.07 -5.12 16.69
N ASN A 275 -20.42 -4.30 15.86
CA ASN A 275 -19.89 -4.74 14.56
C ASN A 275 -18.61 -5.55 14.77
N LEU A 276 -18.51 -6.68 14.08
CA LEU A 276 -17.35 -7.56 14.09
C LEU A 276 -16.78 -7.68 12.68
N SER A 277 -15.46 -7.79 12.58
CA SER A 277 -14.79 -8.10 11.31
C SER A 277 -14.93 -9.57 10.94
N ALA A 278 -14.68 -9.93 9.69
CA ALA A 278 -14.63 -11.33 9.27
C ALA A 278 -13.55 -12.13 10.03
N GLY A 279 -12.42 -11.47 10.35
CA GLY A 279 -11.34 -12.07 11.15
C GLY A 279 -11.76 -12.37 12.59
N ASP A 280 -12.58 -11.51 13.20
CA ASP A 280 -13.10 -11.72 14.56
C ASP A 280 -14.04 -12.92 14.61
N ILE A 281 -14.86 -13.13 13.58
CA ILE A 281 -15.84 -14.23 13.53
C ILE A 281 -15.17 -15.60 13.47
N VAL A 282 -14.02 -15.71 12.81
CA VAL A 282 -13.28 -16.98 12.71
C VAL A 282 -12.36 -17.23 13.92
N ASP A 283 -12.22 -16.26 14.83
CA ASP A 283 -11.46 -16.43 16.08
C ASP A 283 -12.25 -17.28 17.09
N ALA A 284 -11.82 -18.51 17.26
CA ALA A 284 -12.45 -19.45 18.22
C ALA A 284 -12.47 -18.91 19.67
N GLY A 285 -11.59 -17.99 20.04
CA GLY A 285 -11.51 -17.41 21.38
C GLY A 285 -12.47 -16.25 21.63
N LEU A 286 -13.12 -15.69 20.61
CA LEU A 286 -14.00 -14.53 20.77
C LEU A 286 -15.18 -14.80 21.73
N GLY A 287 -15.80 -15.98 21.61
CA GLY A 287 -16.92 -16.37 22.48
C GLY A 287 -16.54 -16.37 23.95
N ASP A 288 -15.38 -16.91 24.30
CA ASP A 288 -14.89 -16.96 25.68
C ASP A 288 -14.58 -15.55 26.22
N VAL A 289 -14.07 -14.66 25.36
CA VAL A 289 -13.83 -13.25 25.72
C VAL A 289 -15.17 -12.57 26.05
N ILE A 290 -16.19 -12.72 25.22
CA ILE A 290 -17.51 -12.12 25.45
C ILE A 290 -18.13 -12.67 26.74
N LEU A 291 -18.13 -13.99 26.96
CA LEU A 291 -18.68 -14.59 28.16
C LEU A 291 -17.98 -14.09 29.42
N ARG A 292 -16.67 -13.97 29.40
CA ARG A 292 -15.88 -13.43 30.52
C ARG A 292 -16.25 -11.97 30.81
N LEU A 293 -16.36 -11.13 29.78
CA LEU A 293 -16.73 -9.73 29.95
C LEU A 293 -18.16 -9.54 30.46
N LEU A 294 -19.06 -10.45 30.12
CA LEU A 294 -20.44 -10.42 30.64
C LEU A 294 -20.55 -10.91 32.09
N ALA A 295 -19.56 -11.64 32.59
CA ALA A 295 -19.50 -12.13 33.98
C ALA A 295 -18.83 -11.12 34.94
N GLU A 296 -18.04 -10.16 34.44
CA GLU A 296 -17.46 -9.04 35.18
C GLU A 296 -18.54 -8.00 35.53
#